data_fdb7f3a6249449e567c45898f203795d
#
_entry.id   fdb7f3a6249449e567c45898f203795d
#
_cell.length_a   1.000
_cell.length_b   1.000
_cell.length_c   1.000
_cell.angle_alpha   90.00
_cell.angle_beta   90.00
_cell.angle_gamma   90.00
#
_symmetry.space_group_name_H-M   'P 1'
#
loop_
_entity.id
_entity.type
_entity.pdbx_description
1 polymer ?
#
loop_
_entity_poly.entity_id
_entity_poly.type
_entity_poly.pdbx_seq_one_letter_code
_entity_poly.pdbx_strand_id
1 'polypeptide(L)'
;MKVESVEASRTGLWASLAVALCGAIWGGFWLPLRWLETQGLGGAWVSVIFFGVAALVPLPFMLRRSAWEGIADQLVTGALLGLAFTLYTVSLVMTEVINAILLFYLTPVWSTLAGMALLGERMSWQR
;
A
#
# COMPACT_ATOMS: atom_id res chain seq x y z
N MET A 1 -33.80 -10.84 17.89
CA MET A 1 -32.90 -9.87 18.56
C MET A 1 -31.59 -10.45 19.07
N LYS A 2 -31.55 -11.63 19.70
CA LYS A 2 -30.28 -12.18 20.25
C LYS A 2 -29.35 -12.82 19.20
N VAL A 3 -29.86 -13.29 18.08
CA VAL A 3 -29.08 -13.92 17.00
C VAL A 3 -28.34 -12.89 16.15
N GLU A 4 -28.99 -11.77 15.81
CA GLU A 4 -28.35 -10.67 15.05
C GLU A 4 -27.16 -10.03 15.78
N SER A 5 -27.24 -9.93 17.11
CA SER A 5 -26.14 -9.37 17.90
C SER A 5 -24.90 -10.28 17.95
N VAL A 6 -25.10 -11.60 17.87
CA VAL A 6 -24.01 -12.59 17.84
C VAL A 6 -23.35 -12.64 16.47
N GLU A 7 -24.13 -12.55 15.39
CA GLU A 7 -23.58 -12.49 14.02
C GLU A 7 -22.81 -11.20 13.76
N ALA A 8 -23.33 -10.05 14.18
CA ALA A 8 -22.62 -8.76 14.09
C ALA A 8 -21.30 -8.77 14.89
N SER A 9 -21.29 -9.42 16.06
CA SER A 9 -20.07 -9.58 16.87
C SER A 9 -19.04 -10.49 16.20
N ARG A 10 -19.46 -11.60 15.59
CA ARG A 10 -18.56 -12.52 14.86
C ARG A 10 -17.99 -11.87 13.60
N THR A 11 -18.80 -11.15 12.83
CA THR A 11 -18.36 -10.42 11.63
C THR A 11 -17.35 -9.33 12.02
N GLY A 12 -17.58 -8.61 13.11
CA GLY A 12 -16.64 -7.62 13.64
C GLY A 12 -15.30 -8.24 14.05
N LEU A 13 -15.32 -9.41 14.69
CA LEU A 13 -14.10 -10.13 15.08
C LEU A 13 -13.29 -10.57 13.84
N TRP A 14 -13.94 -11.15 12.82
CA TRP A 14 -13.27 -11.56 11.60
C TRP A 14 -12.69 -10.37 10.83
N ALA A 15 -13.41 -9.24 10.77
CA ALA A 15 -12.90 -8.02 10.17
C ALA A 15 -11.66 -7.49 10.92
N SER A 16 -11.69 -7.49 12.26
CA SER A 16 -10.55 -7.08 13.08
C SER A 16 -9.34 -7.99 12.91
N LEU A 17 -9.55 -9.30 12.86
CA LEU A 17 -8.49 -10.27 12.61
C LEU A 17 -7.89 -10.11 11.21
N ALA A 18 -8.72 -9.87 10.19
CA ALA A 18 -8.26 -9.62 8.83
C ALA A 18 -7.39 -8.35 8.76
N VAL A 19 -7.81 -7.27 9.40
CA VAL A 19 -7.04 -6.03 9.48
C VAL A 19 -5.72 -6.24 10.22
N ALA A 20 -5.74 -6.96 11.35
CA ALA A 20 -4.54 -7.28 12.10
C ALA A 20 -3.55 -8.14 11.28
N LEU A 21 -4.06 -9.13 10.56
CA LEU A 21 -3.25 -9.97 9.68
C LEU A 21 -2.64 -9.15 8.52
N CYS A 22 -3.44 -8.31 7.87
CA CYS A 22 -2.94 -7.40 6.83
C CYS A 22 -1.85 -6.47 7.38
N GLY A 23 -2.04 -5.92 8.59
CA GLY A 23 -1.05 -5.10 9.25
C GLY A 23 0.25 -5.85 9.58
N ALA A 24 0.14 -7.10 10.04
CA ALA A 24 1.30 -7.95 10.31
C ALA A 24 2.07 -8.31 9.03
N ILE A 25 1.38 -8.66 7.95
CA ILE A 25 1.99 -8.91 6.63
C ILE A 25 2.68 -7.66 6.12
N TRP A 26 2.01 -6.49 6.22
CA TRP A 26 2.57 -5.22 5.81
C TRP A 26 3.79 -4.84 6.65
N GLY A 27 3.72 -4.99 7.98
CA GLY A 27 4.83 -4.72 8.88
C GLY A 27 6.04 -5.63 8.68
N GLY A 28 5.82 -6.88 8.25
CA GLY A 28 6.87 -7.85 7.92
C GLY A 28 7.41 -7.75 6.48
N PHE A 29 6.84 -6.87 5.66
CA PHE A 29 7.18 -6.77 4.23
C PHE A 29 8.65 -6.48 3.94
N TRP A 30 9.35 -5.79 4.82
CA TRP A 30 10.77 -5.49 4.67
C TRP A 30 11.69 -6.72 4.83
N LEU A 31 11.24 -7.77 5.53
CA LEU A 31 12.02 -9.00 5.75
C LEU A 31 12.39 -9.70 4.45
N PRO A 32 11.45 -10.07 3.56
CA PRO A 32 11.79 -10.70 2.28
C PRO A 32 12.63 -9.78 1.39
N LEU A 33 12.44 -8.45 1.46
CA LEU A 33 13.23 -7.52 0.68
C LEU A 33 14.72 -7.56 1.10
N ARG A 34 14.98 -7.49 2.41
CA ARG A 34 16.35 -7.59 2.95
C ARG A 34 16.97 -8.94 2.68
N TRP A 35 16.21 -10.00 2.77
CA TRP A 35 16.70 -11.33 2.44
C TRP A 35 17.14 -11.44 0.97
N LEU A 36 16.36 -10.92 0.03
CA LEU A 36 16.72 -10.87 -1.39
C LEU A 36 17.96 -10.02 -1.64
N GLU A 37 18.12 -8.90 -0.92
CA GLU A 37 19.33 -8.08 -0.96
C GLU A 37 20.57 -8.87 -0.54
N THR A 38 20.49 -9.67 0.51
CA THR A 38 21.60 -10.53 0.95
C THR A 38 21.96 -11.62 -0.06
N GLN A 39 21.06 -11.96 -0.98
CA GLN A 39 21.33 -12.86 -2.12
C GLN A 39 22.00 -12.16 -3.32
N GLY A 40 22.36 -10.88 -3.17
CA GLY A 40 23.04 -10.11 -4.22
C GLY A 40 22.11 -9.39 -5.20
N LEU A 41 20.80 -9.36 -4.93
CA LEU A 41 19.86 -8.58 -5.71
C LEU A 41 19.88 -7.12 -5.23
N GLY A 42 20.41 -6.20 -6.04
CA GLY A 42 20.42 -4.77 -5.71
C GLY A 42 18.99 -4.20 -5.53
N GLY A 43 18.84 -3.18 -4.66
CA GLY A 43 17.55 -2.69 -4.17
C GLY A 43 16.49 -2.38 -5.24
N ALA A 44 16.88 -1.80 -6.37
CA ALA A 44 15.96 -1.52 -7.47
C ALA A 44 15.39 -2.81 -8.11
N TRP A 45 16.22 -3.83 -8.28
CA TRP A 45 15.81 -5.13 -8.84
C TRP A 45 14.86 -5.90 -7.93
N VAL A 46 15.04 -5.80 -6.62
CA VAL A 46 14.11 -6.37 -5.64
C VAL A 46 12.71 -5.81 -5.84
N SER A 47 12.61 -4.48 -6.01
CA SER A 47 11.33 -3.81 -6.28
C SER A 47 10.70 -4.27 -7.59
N VAL A 48 11.49 -4.35 -8.67
CA VAL A 48 11.01 -4.79 -9.99
C VAL A 48 10.45 -6.22 -9.93
N ILE A 49 11.17 -7.14 -9.29
CA ILE A 49 10.73 -8.54 -9.16
C ILE A 49 9.45 -8.61 -8.33
N PHE A 50 9.41 -7.93 -7.19
CA PHE A 50 8.27 -8.00 -6.27
C PHE A 50 6.98 -7.44 -6.92
N PHE A 51 7.06 -6.26 -7.51
CA PHE A 51 5.90 -5.66 -8.18
C PHE A 51 5.60 -6.31 -9.52
N GLY A 52 6.61 -6.84 -10.22
CA GLY A 52 6.42 -7.62 -11.44
C GLY A 52 5.59 -8.88 -11.18
N VAL A 53 5.93 -9.64 -10.13
CA VAL A 53 5.16 -10.82 -9.72
C VAL A 53 3.75 -10.40 -9.26
N ALA A 54 3.62 -9.33 -8.46
CA ALA A 54 2.32 -8.83 -8.03
C ALA A 54 1.44 -8.39 -9.20
N ALA A 55 2.01 -7.84 -10.28
CA ALA A 55 1.27 -7.44 -11.48
C ALA A 55 0.71 -8.63 -12.27
N LEU A 56 1.25 -9.83 -12.13
CA LEU A 56 0.73 -11.03 -12.79
C LEU A 56 -0.64 -11.46 -12.23
N VAL A 57 -0.93 -11.15 -10.98
CA VAL A 57 -2.21 -11.52 -10.33
C VAL A 57 -3.42 -10.86 -11.00
N PRO A 58 -3.45 -9.54 -11.26
CA PRO A 58 -4.57 -8.89 -11.93
C PRO A 58 -4.59 -9.11 -13.44
N LEU A 59 -3.51 -9.59 -14.07
CA LEU A 59 -3.39 -9.72 -15.49
C LEU A 59 -4.57 -10.46 -16.17
N PRO A 60 -5.03 -11.63 -15.68
CA PRO A 60 -6.16 -12.33 -16.28
C PRO A 60 -7.48 -11.55 -16.19
N PHE A 61 -7.63 -10.68 -15.18
CA PHE A 61 -8.81 -9.81 -15.03
C PHE A 61 -8.76 -8.62 -15.98
N MET A 62 -7.57 -8.10 -16.28
CA MET A 62 -7.38 -7.00 -17.24
C MET A 62 -7.68 -7.42 -18.69
N LEU A 63 -7.64 -8.71 -19.01
CA LEU A 63 -8.02 -9.22 -20.33
C LEU A 63 -9.53 -9.16 -20.59
N ARG A 64 -10.34 -8.85 -19.57
CA ARG A 64 -11.79 -8.65 -19.74
C ARG A 64 -12.05 -7.27 -20.31
N ARG A 65 -12.88 -7.18 -21.36
CA ARG A 65 -13.20 -5.93 -22.07
C ARG A 65 -13.79 -4.84 -21.15
N SER A 66 -14.51 -5.22 -20.10
CA SER A 66 -15.06 -4.31 -19.09
C SER A 66 -14.00 -3.58 -18.23
N ALA A 67 -12.77 -4.08 -18.19
CA ALA A 67 -11.70 -3.45 -17.40
C ALA A 67 -11.11 -2.19 -18.09
N TRP A 68 -11.49 -1.91 -19.34
CA TRP A 68 -10.94 -0.80 -20.13
C TRP A 68 -11.73 0.49 -20.01
N GLU A 69 -12.89 0.46 -19.34
CA GLU A 69 -13.65 1.68 -19.04
C GLU A 69 -12.89 2.51 -18.01
N GLY A 70 -12.61 3.78 -18.35
CA GLY A 70 -11.85 4.70 -17.49
C GLY A 70 -10.35 4.36 -17.37
N ILE A 71 -9.79 3.63 -18.34
CA ILE A 71 -8.38 3.17 -18.30
C ILE A 71 -7.38 4.31 -18.12
N ALA A 72 -7.64 5.49 -18.67
CA ALA A 72 -6.73 6.63 -18.55
C ALA A 72 -6.55 7.08 -17.10
N ASP A 73 -7.66 7.22 -16.36
CA ASP A 73 -7.62 7.62 -14.95
C ASP A 73 -7.01 6.51 -14.07
N GLN A 74 -7.30 5.26 -14.41
CA GLN A 74 -6.71 4.10 -13.73
C GLN A 74 -5.20 4.01 -13.98
N LEU A 75 -4.72 4.31 -15.19
CA LEU A 75 -3.29 4.32 -15.51
C LEU A 75 -2.55 5.43 -14.75
N VAL A 76 -3.10 6.64 -14.69
CA VAL A 76 -2.49 7.74 -13.95
C VAL A 76 -2.41 7.41 -12.46
N THR A 77 -3.53 6.99 -11.88
CA THR A 77 -3.57 6.61 -10.46
C THR A 77 -2.66 5.43 -10.15
N GLY A 78 -2.67 4.41 -11.01
CA GLY A 78 -1.83 3.23 -10.87
C GLY A 78 -0.34 3.56 -11.02
N ALA A 79 0.03 4.45 -11.95
CA ALA A 79 1.41 4.90 -12.15
C ALA A 79 1.92 5.68 -10.93
N LEU A 80 1.12 6.61 -10.39
CA LEU A 80 1.48 7.37 -9.20
C LEU A 80 1.63 6.48 -7.97
N LEU A 81 0.69 5.55 -7.79
CA LEU A 81 0.73 4.59 -6.69
C LEU A 81 1.93 3.65 -6.83
N GLY A 82 2.17 3.12 -8.03
CA GLY A 82 3.31 2.26 -8.33
C GLY A 82 4.65 2.97 -8.09
N LEU A 83 4.76 4.23 -8.48
CA LEU A 83 5.93 5.06 -8.20
C LEU A 83 6.14 5.23 -6.69
N ALA A 84 5.09 5.56 -5.95
CA ALA A 84 5.16 5.73 -4.49
C ALA A 84 5.62 4.45 -3.79
N PHE A 85 5.05 3.29 -4.16
CA PHE A 85 5.46 2.00 -3.61
C PHE A 85 6.88 1.60 -4.02
N THR A 86 7.31 1.89 -5.24
CA THR A 86 8.68 1.63 -5.69
C THR A 86 9.67 2.45 -4.87
N LEU A 87 9.42 3.75 -4.71
CA LEU A 87 10.27 4.62 -3.89
C LEU A 87 10.33 4.17 -2.43
N TYR A 88 9.19 3.77 -1.86
CA TYR A 88 9.13 3.20 -0.51
C TYR A 88 9.97 1.93 -0.40
N THR A 89 9.81 0.98 -1.33
CA THR A 89 10.55 -0.28 -1.32
C THR A 89 12.06 -0.06 -1.47
N VAL A 90 12.47 0.83 -2.37
CA VAL A 90 13.88 1.21 -2.54
C VAL A 90 14.42 1.83 -1.26
N SER A 91 13.64 2.70 -0.59
CA SER A 91 14.07 3.30 0.67
C SER A 91 14.30 2.27 1.79
N LEU A 92 13.48 1.23 1.87
CA LEU A 92 13.63 0.14 2.84
C LEU A 92 14.94 -0.65 2.66
N VAL A 93 15.45 -0.71 1.43
CA VAL A 93 16.69 -1.41 1.10
C VAL A 93 17.90 -0.49 1.23
N MET A 94 17.78 0.77 0.84
CA MET A 94 18.92 1.72 0.79
C MET A 94 19.16 2.47 2.10
N THR A 95 18.25 2.44 3.06
CA THR A 95 18.38 3.12 4.35
C THR A 95 18.03 2.20 5.51
N GLU A 96 18.16 2.70 6.73
CA GLU A 96 17.67 2.00 7.91
C GLU A 96 16.13 1.90 7.86
N VAL A 97 15.61 0.70 8.06
CA VAL A 97 14.16 0.41 7.98
C VAL A 97 13.34 1.35 8.88
N ILE A 98 13.87 1.69 10.06
CA ILE A 98 13.19 2.58 11.00
C ILE A 98 12.97 3.97 10.41
N ASN A 99 13.95 4.52 9.69
CA ASN A 99 13.85 5.84 9.08
C ASN A 99 12.81 5.84 7.94
N ALA A 100 12.81 4.80 7.11
CA ALA A 100 11.83 4.65 6.03
C ALA A 100 10.39 4.55 6.60
N ILE A 101 10.20 3.77 7.66
CA ILE A 101 8.90 3.59 8.31
C ILE A 101 8.44 4.88 8.99
N LEU A 102 9.31 5.59 9.70
CA LEU A 102 8.97 6.87 10.33
C LEU A 102 8.52 7.91 9.30
N LEU A 103 9.24 8.04 8.18
CA LEU A 103 8.85 8.94 7.09
C LEU A 103 7.52 8.52 6.44
N PHE A 104 7.27 7.22 6.33
CA PHE A 104 6.01 6.70 5.82
C PHE A 104 4.84 7.03 6.76
N TYR A 105 5.02 6.92 8.08
CA TYR A 105 4.00 7.30 9.06
C TYR A 105 3.70 8.81 9.10
N LEU A 106 4.56 9.64 8.54
CA LEU A 106 4.29 11.07 8.31
C LEU A 106 3.37 11.33 7.11
N THR A 107 2.94 10.28 6.37
CA THR A 107 2.03 10.42 5.22
C THR A 107 0.77 11.23 5.50
N PRO A 108 0.07 11.10 6.65
CA PRO A 108 -1.07 11.97 6.96
C PRO A 108 -0.73 13.44 7.03
N VAL A 109 0.48 13.78 7.49
CA VAL A 109 0.98 15.16 7.55
C VAL A 109 1.22 15.68 6.13
N TRP A 110 1.94 14.91 5.32
CA TRP A 110 2.24 15.27 3.93
C TRP A 110 0.97 15.38 3.08
N SER A 111 0.02 14.47 3.25
CA SER A 111 -1.25 14.51 2.52
C SER A 111 -2.09 15.74 2.89
N THR A 112 -2.09 16.12 4.18
CA THR A 112 -2.77 17.33 4.65
C THR A 112 -2.13 18.59 4.06
N LEU A 113 -0.79 18.68 4.11
CA LEU A 113 -0.06 19.81 3.53
C LEU A 113 -0.27 19.92 2.01
N ALA A 114 -0.25 18.78 1.31
CA ALA A 114 -0.52 18.73 -0.13
C ALA A 114 -1.97 19.14 -0.45
N GLY A 115 -2.95 18.67 0.32
CA GLY A 115 -4.36 19.06 0.18
C GLY A 115 -4.57 20.56 0.36
N MET A 116 -3.91 21.16 1.36
CA MET A 116 -3.95 22.61 1.57
C MET A 116 -3.29 23.38 0.41
N ALA A 117 -2.14 22.91 -0.07
CA ALA A 117 -1.37 23.61 -1.09
C ALA A 117 -1.97 23.47 -2.50
N LEU A 118 -2.47 22.28 -2.86
CA LEU A 118 -2.95 21.98 -4.20
C LEU A 118 -4.46 22.17 -4.37
N LEU A 119 -5.25 21.86 -3.32
CA LEU A 119 -6.71 21.92 -3.36
C LEU A 119 -7.27 23.15 -2.64
N GLY A 120 -6.44 23.94 -1.96
CA GLY A 120 -6.87 25.10 -1.20
C GLY A 120 -7.75 24.73 0.02
N GLU A 121 -7.66 23.49 0.50
CA GLU A 121 -8.42 23.03 1.65
C GLU A 121 -8.03 23.79 2.91
N ARG A 122 -9.03 24.20 3.69
CA ARG A 122 -8.78 24.85 4.99
C ARG A 122 -8.73 23.80 6.08
N MET A 123 -7.76 23.92 6.99
CA MET A 123 -7.73 23.08 8.18
C MET A 123 -9.01 23.26 9.00
N SER A 124 -9.81 22.21 9.13
CA SER A 124 -10.92 22.15 10.08
C SER A 124 -10.50 21.27 11.26
N TRP A 125 -10.59 21.83 12.47
CA TRP A 125 -10.27 21.11 13.73
C TRP A 125 -11.22 19.95 14.04
N GLN A 126 -12.19 19.68 13.18
CA GLN A 126 -13.26 18.67 13.38
C GLN A 126 -13.04 17.39 12.57
N ARG A 127 -11.84 17.18 12.00
CA ARG A 127 -11.50 15.91 11.35
C ARG A 127 -10.37 15.20 12.04
#